data_23e9195b1bab456315641aea5a0d469e
#
_entry.id   23e9195b1bab456315641aea5a0d469e
#
_cell.length_a   1.000
_cell.length_b   1.000
_cell.length_c   1.000
_cell.angle_alpha   90.00
_cell.angle_beta   90.00
_cell.angle_gamma   90.00
#
_symmetry.space_group_name_H-M   'P 1'
#
loop_
_entity.id
_entity.type
_entity.pdbx_description
1 polymer ?
#
loop_
_entity_poly.entity_id
_entity_poly.type
_entity_poly.pdbx_seq_one_letter_code
_entity_poly.pdbx_strand_id
1 'polypeptide(L)'
;AAFAQELLVFHLHSTDHMGVEGQFHWLLQTVVAVTLATTLLGIPCPRSFVVSLVRSASLVLQGVWLIVMGVMLWTPGLVSKGCFLNHEDGHDVVRCRTDEALHRAKALVNLQFSWYLTGTMVFVVVLYLQVSRLYPEEPQYLPLVKGGPAGGRFSVGDDHEDEDDMEAAKSTYYGQMVSGGTKPMEVER
;
A
#
# COMPACT_ATOMS: atom_id res chain seq x y z
N ALA A 1 13.00 1.84 -9.23
CA ALA A 1 13.22 1.55 -10.66
C ALA A 1 12.06 0.74 -11.26
N ALA A 2 11.59 -0.38 -10.65
CA ALA A 2 10.59 -1.28 -11.24
C ALA A 2 9.27 -0.57 -11.61
N PHE A 3 8.61 0.12 -10.68
CA PHE A 3 7.33 0.80 -10.97
C PHE A 3 7.46 1.95 -11.97
N ALA A 4 8.61 2.62 -12.05
CA ALA A 4 8.84 3.64 -13.07
C ALA A 4 8.98 3.01 -14.46
N GLN A 5 9.66 1.87 -14.55
CA GLN A 5 9.77 1.10 -15.79
C GLN A 5 8.40 0.53 -16.20
N GLU A 6 7.64 -0.01 -15.26
CA GLU A 6 6.30 -0.52 -15.49
C GLU A 6 5.37 0.58 -16.03
N LEU A 7 5.36 1.76 -15.39
CA LEU A 7 4.57 2.91 -15.86
C LEU A 7 4.97 3.33 -17.28
N LEU A 8 6.27 3.36 -17.58
CA LEU A 8 6.76 3.71 -18.90
C LEU A 8 6.31 2.69 -19.96
N VAL A 9 6.46 1.39 -19.67
CA VAL A 9 6.05 0.32 -20.58
C VAL A 9 4.55 0.37 -20.85
N PHE A 10 3.73 0.51 -19.81
CA PHE A 10 2.28 0.66 -20.00
C PHE A 10 1.89 1.95 -20.74
N HIS A 11 2.60 3.04 -20.52
CA HIS A 11 2.34 4.29 -21.24
C HIS A 11 2.65 4.15 -22.72
N LEU A 12 3.80 3.58 -23.07
CA LEU A 12 4.18 3.36 -24.47
C LEU A 12 3.24 2.35 -25.16
N HIS A 13 2.89 1.26 -24.46
CA HIS A 13 1.97 0.27 -24.98
C HIS A 13 0.54 0.81 -25.15
N SER A 14 0.07 1.65 -24.24
CA SER A 14 -1.29 2.19 -24.28
C SER A 14 -1.51 3.23 -25.38
N THR A 15 -0.45 3.80 -25.94
CA THR A 15 -0.59 4.75 -27.05
C THR A 15 -1.14 4.10 -28.32
N ASP A 16 -0.96 2.79 -28.48
CA ASP A 16 -1.46 2.03 -29.60
C ASP A 16 -2.92 1.55 -29.40
N HIS A 17 -3.43 1.60 -28.16
CA HIS A 17 -4.78 1.17 -27.81
C HIS A 17 -5.76 2.33 -27.73
N MET A 18 -6.64 2.41 -28.72
CA MET A 18 -7.73 3.38 -28.78
C MET A 18 -9.03 2.76 -28.25
N GLY A 19 -9.97 3.59 -27.82
CA GLY A 19 -11.31 3.12 -27.47
C GLY A 19 -11.44 2.61 -26.04
N VAL A 20 -12.08 1.45 -25.86
CA VAL A 20 -12.37 0.85 -24.55
C VAL A 20 -11.09 0.34 -23.89
N GLU A 21 -10.21 -0.28 -24.66
CA GLU A 21 -8.93 -0.81 -24.16
C GLU A 21 -8.04 0.31 -23.62
N GLY A 22 -7.95 1.43 -24.33
CA GLY A 22 -7.22 2.61 -23.86
C GLY A 22 -7.74 3.10 -22.51
N GLN A 23 -9.06 2.99 -22.24
CA GLN A 23 -9.65 3.36 -20.94
C GLN A 23 -9.18 2.44 -19.81
N PHE A 24 -9.14 1.11 -20.03
CA PHE A 24 -8.62 0.15 -19.07
C PHE A 24 -7.16 0.42 -18.74
N HIS A 25 -6.33 0.65 -19.76
CA HIS A 25 -4.90 0.94 -19.59
C HIS A 25 -4.66 2.28 -18.88
N TRP A 26 -5.45 3.30 -19.17
CA TRP A 26 -5.34 4.61 -18.51
C TRP A 26 -5.60 4.51 -16.99
N LEU A 27 -6.65 3.77 -16.60
CA LEU A 27 -6.96 3.53 -15.20
C LEU A 27 -5.85 2.73 -14.51
N LEU A 28 -5.31 1.71 -15.17
CA LEU A 28 -4.16 0.95 -14.68
C LEU A 28 -2.95 1.85 -14.43
N GLN A 29 -2.59 2.70 -15.41
CA GLN A 29 -1.48 3.65 -15.28
C GLN A 29 -1.66 4.59 -14.08
N THR A 30 -2.88 5.01 -13.79
CA THR A 30 -3.18 5.84 -12.62
C THR A 30 -2.84 5.11 -11.32
N VAL A 31 -3.20 3.82 -11.20
CA VAL A 31 -2.86 3.00 -10.02
C VAL A 31 -1.35 2.79 -9.90
N VAL A 32 -0.66 2.49 -11.01
CA VAL A 32 0.81 2.34 -11.02
C VAL A 32 1.51 3.64 -10.62
N ALA A 33 1.00 4.80 -11.07
CA ALA A 33 1.52 6.11 -10.69
C ALA A 33 1.38 6.37 -9.18
N VAL A 34 0.25 5.99 -8.56
CA VAL A 34 0.05 6.06 -7.11
C VAL A 34 1.03 5.14 -6.38
N THR A 35 1.24 3.92 -6.89
CA THR A 35 2.20 2.96 -6.32
C THR A 35 3.63 3.51 -6.39
N LEU A 36 4.01 4.11 -7.51
CA LEU A 36 5.32 4.77 -7.68
C LEU A 36 5.48 5.94 -6.71
N ALA A 37 4.49 6.84 -6.66
CA ALA A 37 4.51 8.01 -5.78
C ALA A 37 4.65 7.61 -4.30
N THR A 38 3.86 6.64 -3.83
CA THR A 38 3.93 6.14 -2.45
C THR A 38 5.24 5.39 -2.16
N THR A 39 5.85 4.77 -3.16
CA THR A 39 7.17 4.15 -3.03
C THR A 39 8.26 5.21 -2.85
N LEU A 40 8.19 6.30 -3.62
CA LEU A 40 9.13 7.43 -3.48
C LEU A 40 8.93 8.18 -2.16
N LEU A 41 7.68 8.40 -1.73
CA LEU A 41 7.35 8.98 -0.43
C LEU A 41 7.80 8.12 0.75
N GLY A 42 7.92 6.81 0.56
CA GLY A 42 8.47 5.89 1.57
C GLY A 42 9.97 6.11 1.87
N ILE A 43 10.71 6.82 1.01
CA ILE A 43 12.13 7.14 1.24
C ILE A 43 12.28 8.19 2.34
N PRO A 44 11.65 9.39 2.23
CA PRO A 44 11.73 10.40 3.28
C PRO A 44 10.87 10.07 4.51
N CYS A 45 9.83 9.22 4.37
CA CYS A 45 8.89 8.88 5.45
C CYS A 45 8.84 7.37 5.71
N PRO A 46 9.96 6.71 6.09
CA PRO A 46 10.03 5.23 6.18
C PRO A 46 9.13 4.64 7.28
N ARG A 47 8.81 5.41 8.33
CA ARG A 47 7.96 4.99 9.45
C ARG A 47 6.48 5.31 9.25
N SER A 48 6.10 5.93 8.12
CA SER A 48 4.70 6.28 7.86
C SER A 48 3.87 5.04 7.52
N PHE A 49 3.01 4.64 8.45
CA PHE A 49 2.05 3.55 8.26
C PHE A 49 1.11 3.82 7.06
N VAL A 50 0.62 5.06 6.93
CA VAL A 50 -0.32 5.43 5.86
C VAL A 50 0.31 5.24 4.48
N VAL A 51 1.56 5.69 4.28
CA VAL A 51 2.27 5.52 2.99
C VAL A 51 2.43 4.03 2.65
N SER A 52 2.79 3.20 3.64
CA SER A 52 2.92 1.76 3.46
C SER A 52 1.58 1.09 3.14
N LEU A 53 0.51 1.49 3.83
CA LEU A 53 -0.85 0.97 3.63
C LEU A 53 -1.37 1.31 2.24
N VAL A 54 -1.26 2.58 1.81
CA VAL A 54 -1.71 3.02 0.47
C VAL A 54 -0.93 2.29 -0.62
N ARG A 55 0.38 2.13 -0.47
CA ARG A 55 1.20 1.37 -1.42
C ARG A 55 0.73 -0.09 -1.53
N SER A 56 0.50 -0.75 -0.40
CA SER A 56 0.02 -2.15 -0.39
C SER A 56 -1.37 -2.27 -1.01
N ALA A 57 -2.29 -1.37 -0.69
CA ALA A 57 -3.63 -1.33 -1.27
C ALA A 57 -3.58 -1.10 -2.79
N SER A 58 -2.71 -0.20 -3.27
CA SER A 58 -2.51 0.06 -4.70
C SER A 58 -1.99 -1.16 -5.44
N LEU A 59 -1.06 -1.92 -4.85
CA LEU A 59 -0.56 -3.17 -5.44
C LEU A 59 -1.65 -4.23 -5.56
N VAL A 60 -2.48 -4.39 -4.54
CA VAL A 60 -3.63 -5.32 -4.59
C VAL A 60 -4.61 -4.90 -5.68
N LEU A 61 -4.96 -3.60 -5.73
CA LEU A 61 -5.88 -3.07 -6.75
C LEU A 61 -5.30 -3.25 -8.16
N GLN A 62 -4.00 -3.01 -8.35
CA GLN A 62 -3.30 -3.21 -9.62
C GLN A 62 -3.40 -4.67 -10.09
N GLY A 63 -3.13 -5.64 -9.21
CA GLY A 63 -3.25 -7.06 -9.54
C GLY A 63 -4.68 -7.46 -9.89
N VAL A 64 -5.66 -7.03 -9.10
CA VAL A 64 -7.09 -7.29 -9.37
C VAL A 64 -7.51 -6.66 -10.70
N TRP A 65 -7.10 -5.41 -10.97
CA TRP A 65 -7.47 -4.71 -12.19
C TRP A 65 -6.87 -5.35 -13.45
N LEU A 66 -5.64 -5.86 -13.38
CA LEU A 66 -5.01 -6.64 -14.47
C LEU A 66 -5.82 -7.90 -14.80
N ILE A 67 -6.27 -8.64 -13.79
CA ILE A 67 -7.12 -9.83 -13.99
C ILE A 67 -8.44 -9.43 -14.65
N VAL A 68 -9.11 -8.39 -14.13
CA VAL A 68 -10.37 -7.89 -14.66
C VAL A 68 -10.22 -7.46 -16.12
N MET A 69 -9.18 -6.69 -16.43
CA MET A 69 -8.88 -6.23 -17.78
C MET A 69 -8.68 -7.42 -18.72
N GLY A 70 -7.88 -8.42 -18.32
CA GLY A 70 -7.67 -9.63 -19.11
C GLY A 70 -8.97 -10.37 -19.40
N VAL A 71 -9.80 -10.61 -18.37
CA VAL A 71 -11.10 -11.30 -18.52
C VAL A 71 -12.07 -10.51 -19.40
N MET A 72 -12.16 -9.20 -19.22
CA MET A 72 -13.12 -8.36 -19.93
C MET A 72 -12.75 -8.14 -21.41
N LEU A 73 -11.46 -8.07 -21.73
CA LEU A 73 -10.99 -7.83 -23.10
C LEU A 73 -10.93 -9.14 -23.93
N TRP A 74 -10.70 -10.29 -23.27
CA TRP A 74 -10.49 -11.57 -23.99
C TRP A 74 -11.72 -12.48 -23.98
N THR A 75 -12.81 -12.09 -23.32
CA THR A 75 -14.03 -12.90 -23.28
C THR A 75 -15.12 -12.24 -24.14
N PRO A 76 -15.46 -12.79 -25.34
CA PRO A 76 -16.41 -12.17 -26.27
C PRO A 76 -17.78 -11.89 -25.67
N GLY A 77 -18.23 -12.74 -24.72
CA GLY A 77 -19.53 -12.61 -24.06
C GLY A 77 -19.65 -11.48 -23.06
N LEU A 78 -18.51 -10.86 -22.66
CA LEU A 78 -18.47 -9.76 -21.69
C LEU A 78 -18.29 -8.38 -22.34
N VAL A 79 -18.12 -8.34 -23.65
CA VAL A 79 -18.01 -7.09 -24.40
C VAL A 79 -19.29 -6.27 -24.28
N SER A 80 -19.17 -4.98 -24.03
CA SER A 80 -20.30 -4.06 -23.85
C SER A 80 -21.23 -4.05 -25.08
N LYS A 81 -22.54 -3.95 -24.85
CA LYS A 81 -23.54 -3.90 -25.94
C LYS A 81 -23.22 -2.78 -26.94
N GLY A 82 -23.18 -3.14 -28.22
CA GLY A 82 -22.81 -2.23 -29.31
C GLY A 82 -21.33 -2.20 -29.65
N CYS A 83 -20.50 -2.94 -28.90
CA CYS A 83 -19.10 -3.19 -29.21
C CYS A 83 -18.91 -4.67 -29.56
N PHE A 84 -17.84 -5.00 -30.26
CA PHE A 84 -17.48 -6.34 -30.71
C PHE A 84 -15.97 -6.49 -30.77
N LEU A 85 -15.50 -7.73 -30.71
CA LEU A 85 -14.09 -8.04 -30.95
C LEU A 85 -13.83 -8.04 -32.45
N ASN A 86 -12.82 -7.30 -32.87
CA ASN A 86 -12.31 -7.28 -34.24
C ASN A 86 -10.85 -7.75 -34.23
N HIS A 87 -10.50 -8.58 -35.21
CA HIS A 87 -9.12 -9.05 -35.34
C HIS A 87 -8.34 -8.08 -36.24
N GLU A 88 -7.43 -7.30 -35.64
CA GLU A 88 -6.60 -6.30 -36.31
C GLU A 88 -5.13 -6.62 -36.03
N ASP A 89 -4.28 -6.62 -37.05
CA ASP A 89 -2.82 -6.79 -36.95
C ASP A 89 -2.37 -7.98 -36.09
N GLY A 90 -3.12 -9.10 -36.14
CA GLY A 90 -2.79 -10.33 -35.47
C GLY A 90 -3.22 -10.42 -34.00
N HIS A 91 -4.01 -9.46 -33.50
CA HIS A 91 -4.59 -9.49 -32.17
C HIS A 91 -6.07 -9.05 -32.17
N ASP A 92 -6.80 -9.43 -31.15
CA ASP A 92 -8.21 -9.06 -31.00
C ASP A 92 -8.34 -7.72 -30.29
N VAL A 93 -9.09 -6.79 -30.87
CA VAL A 93 -9.31 -5.43 -30.38
C VAL A 93 -10.81 -5.16 -30.20
N VAL A 94 -11.21 -4.48 -29.13
CA VAL A 94 -12.60 -4.11 -28.89
C VAL A 94 -12.95 -2.85 -29.68
N ARG A 95 -13.84 -3.01 -30.67
CA ARG A 95 -14.39 -1.90 -31.47
C ARG A 95 -15.86 -1.68 -31.19
N CYS A 96 -16.31 -0.42 -31.21
CA CYS A 96 -17.70 -0.06 -31.02
C CYS A 96 -18.28 0.50 -32.33
N ARG A 97 -19.55 0.18 -32.62
CA ARG A 97 -20.23 0.58 -33.87
C ARG A 97 -20.55 2.07 -33.93
N THR A 98 -20.75 2.71 -32.78
CA THR A 98 -21.12 4.12 -32.68
C THR A 98 -20.34 4.79 -31.56
N ASP A 99 -20.17 6.10 -31.64
CA ASP A 99 -19.51 6.89 -30.57
C ASP A 99 -20.32 6.85 -29.29
N GLU A 100 -21.63 6.78 -29.34
CA GLU A 100 -22.49 6.62 -28.17
C GLU A 100 -22.24 5.29 -27.45
N ALA A 101 -22.09 4.19 -28.21
CA ALA A 101 -21.74 2.90 -27.64
C ALA A 101 -20.34 2.92 -26.99
N LEU A 102 -19.40 3.62 -27.59
CA LEU A 102 -18.06 3.80 -27.06
C LEU A 102 -18.07 4.60 -25.74
N HIS A 103 -18.79 5.73 -25.71
CA HIS A 103 -18.91 6.53 -24.48
C HIS A 103 -19.56 5.74 -23.34
N ARG A 104 -20.62 4.99 -23.65
CA ARG A 104 -21.27 4.12 -22.68
C ARG A 104 -20.33 3.01 -22.18
N ALA A 105 -19.58 2.38 -23.07
CA ALA A 105 -18.60 1.36 -22.71
C ALA A 105 -17.52 1.92 -21.78
N LYS A 106 -16.95 3.08 -22.08
CA LYS A 106 -15.98 3.77 -21.20
C LYS A 106 -16.57 4.14 -19.84
N ALA A 107 -17.82 4.60 -19.80
CA ALA A 107 -18.51 4.90 -18.54
C ALA A 107 -18.69 3.66 -17.68
N LEU A 108 -19.02 2.51 -18.30
CA LEU A 108 -19.12 1.22 -17.58
C LEU A 108 -17.77 0.76 -17.02
N VAL A 109 -16.67 0.94 -17.76
CA VAL A 109 -15.32 0.64 -17.29
C VAL A 109 -14.96 1.50 -16.05
N ASN A 110 -15.28 2.80 -16.10
CA ASN A 110 -15.04 3.70 -14.96
C ASN A 110 -15.87 3.30 -13.74
N LEU A 111 -17.14 2.94 -13.95
CA LEU A 111 -18.01 2.46 -12.88
C LEU A 111 -17.46 1.16 -12.27
N GLN A 112 -17.06 0.22 -13.11
CA GLN A 112 -16.46 -1.04 -12.69
C GLN A 112 -15.17 -0.81 -11.87
N PHE A 113 -14.28 0.06 -12.33
CA PHE A 113 -13.08 0.44 -11.60
C PHE A 113 -13.40 1.02 -10.22
N SER A 114 -14.39 1.91 -10.14
CA SER A 114 -14.85 2.49 -8.88
C SER A 114 -15.33 1.43 -7.88
N TRP A 115 -16.04 0.39 -8.33
CA TRP A 115 -16.44 -0.73 -7.48
C TRP A 115 -15.24 -1.54 -6.97
N TYR A 116 -14.26 -1.86 -7.82
CA TYR A 116 -13.06 -2.57 -7.41
C TYR A 116 -12.19 -1.74 -6.46
N LEU A 117 -12.08 -0.44 -6.69
CA LEU A 117 -11.40 0.48 -5.78
C LEU A 117 -12.06 0.47 -4.40
N THR A 118 -13.39 0.65 -4.36
CA THR A 118 -14.16 0.61 -3.11
C THR A 118 -14.03 -0.73 -2.40
N GLY A 119 -14.17 -1.83 -3.13
CA GLY A 119 -14.01 -3.19 -2.60
C GLY A 119 -12.62 -3.43 -2.02
N THR A 120 -11.57 -2.97 -2.70
CA THR A 120 -10.18 -3.07 -2.21
C THR A 120 -9.99 -2.27 -0.93
N MET A 121 -10.54 -1.06 -0.86
CA MET A 121 -10.44 -0.23 0.36
C MET A 121 -11.16 -0.88 1.55
N VAL A 122 -12.38 -1.41 1.34
CA VAL A 122 -13.11 -2.14 2.38
C VAL A 122 -12.32 -3.39 2.82
N PHE A 123 -11.80 -4.16 1.87
CA PHE A 123 -10.99 -5.35 2.16
C PHE A 123 -9.77 -5.00 3.01
N VAL A 124 -9.01 -3.98 2.64
CA VAL A 124 -7.80 -3.54 3.36
C VAL A 124 -8.14 -3.07 4.78
N VAL A 125 -9.23 -2.31 4.96
CA VAL A 125 -9.68 -1.86 6.28
C VAL A 125 -10.11 -3.04 7.15
N VAL A 126 -10.90 -3.97 6.62
CA VAL A 126 -11.34 -5.17 7.35
C VAL A 126 -10.13 -6.02 7.75
N LEU A 127 -9.19 -6.25 6.81
CA LEU A 127 -7.97 -7.01 7.07
C LEU A 127 -7.14 -6.33 8.18
N TYR A 128 -6.95 -5.02 8.11
CA TYR A 128 -6.24 -4.25 9.13
C TYR A 128 -6.89 -4.41 10.52
N LEU A 129 -8.21 -4.26 10.60
CA LEU A 129 -8.94 -4.41 11.87
C LEU A 129 -8.85 -5.83 12.43
N GLN A 130 -8.87 -6.86 11.57
CA GLN A 130 -8.71 -8.25 12.01
C GLN A 130 -7.29 -8.50 12.54
N VAL A 131 -6.26 -8.05 11.81
CA VAL A 131 -4.86 -8.19 12.23
C VAL A 131 -4.61 -7.47 13.55
N SER A 132 -5.11 -6.24 13.70
CA SER A 132 -4.98 -5.45 14.94
C SER A 132 -5.68 -6.11 16.14
N ARG A 133 -6.76 -6.88 15.91
CA ARG A 133 -7.42 -7.65 16.97
C ARG A 133 -6.66 -8.91 17.34
N LEU A 134 -6.02 -9.57 16.36
CA LEU A 134 -5.26 -10.81 16.58
C LEU A 134 -3.89 -10.54 17.22
N TYR A 135 -3.31 -9.39 16.91
CA TYR A 135 -2.00 -8.95 17.41
C TYR A 135 -2.16 -7.59 18.12
N PRO A 136 -2.76 -7.56 19.34
CA PRO A 136 -2.81 -6.33 20.10
C PRO A 136 -1.38 -5.92 20.44
N GLU A 137 -0.98 -4.71 20.06
CA GLU A 137 0.27 -4.13 20.50
C GLU A 137 0.23 -4.00 22.01
N GLU A 138 1.13 -4.69 22.73
CA GLU A 138 1.29 -4.46 24.14
C GLU A 138 1.70 -2.99 24.34
N PRO A 139 0.97 -2.23 25.16
CA PRO A 139 1.35 -0.86 25.44
C PRO A 139 2.75 -0.89 26.06
N GLN A 140 3.74 -0.36 25.36
CA GLN A 140 5.07 -0.15 25.93
C GLN A 140 4.91 0.93 27.01
N TYR A 141 4.65 0.48 28.25
CA TYR A 141 4.75 1.37 29.39
C TYR A 141 6.22 1.76 29.53
N LEU A 142 6.57 2.99 29.11
CA LEU A 142 7.79 3.61 29.55
C LEU A 142 7.70 3.64 31.10
N PRO A 143 8.60 2.97 31.83
CA PRO A 143 8.61 3.06 33.28
C PRO A 143 8.80 4.53 33.62
N LEU A 144 7.79 5.14 34.26
CA LEU A 144 7.96 6.44 34.89
C LEU A 144 9.16 6.33 35.78
N VAL A 145 10.25 7.00 35.43
CA VAL A 145 11.41 7.13 36.34
C VAL A 145 10.88 7.81 37.58
N LYS A 146 10.73 7.01 38.62
CA LYS A 146 10.30 7.45 39.98
C LYS A 146 11.39 8.40 40.45
N GLY A 147 11.15 9.70 40.21
CA GLY A 147 12.03 10.74 40.68
C GLY A 147 12.23 10.59 42.19
N GLY A 148 13.48 10.47 42.57
CA GLY A 148 13.88 10.49 43.98
C GLY A 148 13.44 11.80 44.65
N PRO A 149 13.37 11.83 45.99
CA PRO A 149 12.85 12.97 46.73
C PRO A 149 13.87 14.09 46.76
N ALA A 150 13.63 15.15 46.03
CA ALA A 150 14.04 16.52 46.43
C ALA A 150 13.73 17.53 45.30
N GLY A 151 12.86 18.43 45.61
CA GLY A 151 12.68 19.81 45.28
C GLY A 151 13.41 20.40 44.07
N GLY A 152 12.65 20.84 43.05
CA GLY A 152 13.25 21.63 42.01
C GLY A 152 12.30 21.92 40.86
N ARG A 153 11.48 22.99 41.01
CA ARG A 153 11.11 23.97 39.98
C ARG A 153 10.82 23.45 38.57
N PHE A 154 9.55 23.43 38.25
CA PHE A 154 9.01 23.37 36.91
C PHE A 154 9.57 24.53 36.06
N SER A 155 10.41 24.24 35.09
CA SER A 155 10.82 25.14 34.03
C SER A 155 10.27 24.63 32.72
N VAL A 156 9.33 25.38 32.15
CA VAL A 156 8.90 25.23 30.76
C VAL A 156 9.97 25.92 29.89
N GLY A 157 10.59 25.18 29.01
CA GLY A 157 11.60 25.74 28.09
C GLY A 157 12.08 24.71 27.09
N ASP A 158 11.65 24.93 25.90
CA ASP A 158 12.23 24.63 24.58
C ASP A 158 12.77 23.25 24.22
N ASP A 159 12.13 22.75 23.18
CA ASP A 159 12.41 21.57 22.40
C ASP A 159 13.79 21.63 21.70
N HIS A 160 14.73 20.81 22.16
CA HIS A 160 15.77 20.25 21.33
C HIS A 160 15.95 18.80 21.77
N GLU A 161 15.44 17.88 20.94
CA GLU A 161 15.60 16.43 21.11
C GLU A 161 17.01 16.05 20.65
N ASP A 162 17.91 15.80 21.60
CA ASP A 162 19.19 15.14 21.33
C ASP A 162 18.95 13.63 21.24
N GLU A 163 19.08 13.07 20.02
CA GLU A 163 18.93 11.63 19.72
C GLU A 163 19.99 10.74 20.44
N ASP A 164 21.03 11.31 21.00
CA ASP A 164 22.14 10.58 21.61
C ASP A 164 21.82 9.97 22.98
N ASP A 165 20.85 10.50 23.71
CA ASP A 165 20.49 9.99 25.04
C ASP A 165 19.66 8.69 25.03
N MET A 166 19.03 8.35 23.91
CA MET A 166 18.18 7.15 23.79
C MET A 166 19.00 5.88 23.52
N GLU A 167 20.18 5.99 22.90
CA GLU A 167 21.09 4.84 22.71
C GLU A 167 21.82 4.47 24.01
N ALA A 168 22.19 5.47 24.81
CA ALA A 168 22.84 5.25 26.11
C ALA A 168 21.91 4.50 27.11
N ALA A 169 20.62 4.85 27.12
CA ALA A 169 19.63 4.18 27.96
C ALA A 169 19.39 2.72 27.55
N LYS A 170 19.43 2.41 26.25
CA LYS A 170 19.27 1.05 25.71
C LYS A 170 20.46 0.15 26.03
N SER A 171 21.68 0.70 25.98
CA SER A 171 22.91 -0.01 26.31
C SER A 171 22.96 -0.40 27.79
N THR A 172 22.52 0.48 28.71
CA THR A 172 22.50 0.23 30.15
C THR A 172 21.48 -0.83 30.50
N TYR A 173 20.33 -0.90 29.83
CA TYR A 173 19.30 -1.91 30.09
C TYR A 173 19.74 -3.32 29.68
N TYR A 174 20.42 -3.47 28.53
CA TYR A 174 20.97 -4.77 28.11
C TYR A 174 22.12 -5.24 29.00
N GLY A 175 22.97 -4.35 29.49
CA GLY A 175 24.07 -4.68 30.43
C GLY A 175 23.56 -5.23 31.75
N GLN A 176 22.43 -4.74 32.25
CA GLN A 176 21.86 -5.16 33.51
C GLN A 176 21.10 -6.51 33.44
N MET A 177 20.56 -6.86 32.28
CA MET A 177 19.91 -8.15 32.05
C MET A 177 20.90 -9.32 31.95
N VAL A 178 22.09 -9.08 31.44
CA VAL A 178 23.14 -10.11 31.30
C VAL A 178 23.88 -10.38 32.63
N SER A 179 23.92 -9.42 33.54
CA SER A 179 24.62 -9.57 34.84
C SER A 179 23.77 -10.21 35.95
N GLY A 180 22.46 -10.41 35.73
CA GLY A 180 21.54 -10.95 36.77
C GLY A 180 21.31 -12.48 36.77
N GLY A 181 21.96 -13.22 35.90
CA GLY A 181 21.59 -14.62 35.64
C GLY A 181 22.65 -15.67 35.88
N THR A 182 23.37 -15.68 37.01
CA THR A 182 24.10 -16.89 37.42
C THR A 182 24.33 -16.91 38.94
N LYS A 183 23.41 -17.53 39.68
CA LYS A 183 23.72 -18.12 41.00
C LYS A 183 23.85 -19.65 40.82
N PRO A 184 24.97 -20.24 41.17
CA PRO A 184 25.12 -21.69 41.20
C PRO A 184 24.31 -22.27 42.36
N MET A 185 23.57 -23.34 42.08
CA MET A 185 22.89 -24.15 43.10
C MET A 185 23.93 -25.07 43.77
N GLU A 186 24.18 -24.84 45.03
CA GLU A 186 25.01 -25.69 45.87
C GLU A 186 24.18 -26.92 46.28
N VAL A 187 24.67 -28.10 45.93
CA VAL A 187 24.09 -29.39 46.32
C VAL A 187 24.77 -29.81 47.63
N GLU A 188 24.02 -29.78 48.72
CA GLU A 188 24.43 -30.37 50.00
C GLU A 188 24.03 -31.83 50.05
N ARG A 189 24.97 -32.64 50.54
CA ARG A 189 24.92 -34.10 50.70
C ARG A 189 24.11 -34.50 51.90
#